data_3a744624e67934e6f01ab317ba8fc881
#
_entry.id   3a744624e67934e6f01ab317ba8fc881
#
_cell.length_a   1.000
_cell.length_b   1.000
_cell.length_c   1.000
_cell.angle_alpha   90.00
_cell.angle_beta   90.00
_cell.angle_gamma   90.00
#
_symmetry.space_group_name_H-M   'P 1'
#
loop_
_entity.id
_entity.type
_entity.pdbx_description
1 polymer ?
#
loop_
_entity_poly.entity_id
_entity_poly.type
_entity_poly.pdbx_seq_one_letter_code
_entity_poly.pdbx_strand_id
1 'polypeptide(L)'
;TSSSSDSSSKSSTSSKTVKAEAKAPAPAPARKEPSPSTVTGRLAVVIDDAGRDLASQEVYESIGVPFTLAVMPNQVHTREAAASWAAHGMPVILHQPMESVSGSGMEAKTILTSMSDSEIRRMLSDSLSQVPEAVGINNHQGSKATTDKRVMDDVMNELHHRGLFFLDSATNSYTEADGAAAEYGVPYARNDLFVDNSSDVSAIKAMIRKAAERAKEHGTYIIIGHCRPHTAEAFRQMVPQLEAEGIKFIYVLSLMN
;
A
#
# COMPACT_ATOMS: atom_id res chain seq x y z
N THR A 1 -40.60 19.34 67.32
CA THR A 1 -39.80 19.43 68.54
C THR A 1 -38.42 18.85 68.32
N SER A 2 -37.46 19.76 68.47
CA SER A 2 -36.15 19.59 69.08
C SER A 2 -35.16 18.68 68.38
N SER A 3 -34.12 19.18 67.82
CA SER A 3 -32.96 19.95 68.21
C SER A 3 -31.74 19.06 68.56
N SER A 4 -30.65 19.57 68.00
CA SER A 4 -29.29 19.64 68.55
C SER A 4 -28.41 18.45 68.24
N SER A 5 -27.33 18.67 67.63
CA SER A 5 -26.05 19.36 67.73
C SER A 5 -24.93 18.34 67.76
N ASP A 6 -24.02 18.57 66.88
CA ASP A 6 -22.64 19.01 67.08
C ASP A 6 -21.57 17.91 67.16
N SER A 7 -20.61 17.94 66.38
CA SER A 7 -19.21 18.31 66.46
C SER A 7 -18.26 17.47 65.61
N SER A 8 -17.63 18.23 64.76
CA SER A 8 -16.28 18.14 64.25
C SER A 8 -15.35 16.97 64.63
N SER A 9 -14.70 16.38 63.58
CA SER A 9 -13.23 16.28 63.59
C SER A 9 -12.68 16.12 62.23
N LYS A 10 -11.72 16.97 61.89
CA LYS A 10 -10.90 16.99 60.70
C LYS A 10 -9.94 15.78 60.70
N SER A 11 -9.85 15.11 59.60
CA SER A 11 -8.65 14.33 59.27
C SER A 11 -8.37 14.47 57.78
N SER A 12 -7.35 15.25 57.50
CA SER A 12 -6.76 15.44 56.15
C SER A 12 -5.91 14.24 55.83
N THR A 13 -6.30 13.49 54.78
CA THR A 13 -5.40 12.53 54.16
C THR A 13 -5.13 12.97 52.73
N SER A 14 -3.91 13.46 52.55
CA SER A 14 -3.34 13.87 51.28
C SER A 14 -3.11 12.65 50.40
N SER A 15 -3.92 12.47 49.36
CA SER A 15 -3.67 11.48 48.30
C SER A 15 -2.69 12.07 47.28
N LYS A 16 -1.44 11.64 47.37
CA LYS A 16 -0.47 11.86 46.28
C LYS A 16 -0.87 11.04 45.06
N THR A 17 -1.42 11.69 44.06
CA THR A 17 -1.61 11.12 42.74
C THR A 17 -0.24 11.01 42.06
N VAL A 18 0.29 9.80 41.97
CA VAL A 18 1.48 9.50 41.18
C VAL A 18 1.05 9.44 39.71
N LYS A 19 1.36 10.50 38.98
CA LYS A 19 1.19 10.56 37.51
C LYS A 19 2.29 9.70 36.88
N ALA A 20 1.92 8.51 36.41
CA ALA A 20 2.81 7.68 35.61
C ALA A 20 2.98 8.36 34.21
N GLU A 21 4.11 8.98 34.01
CA GLU A 21 4.54 9.42 32.67
C GLU A 21 4.86 8.19 31.86
N ALA A 22 4.03 7.90 30.87
CA ALA A 22 4.32 6.91 29.84
C ALA A 22 5.47 7.46 28.97
N LYS A 23 6.65 6.88 29.15
CA LYS A 23 7.83 7.17 28.36
C LYS A 23 7.56 6.74 26.91
N ALA A 24 7.51 7.69 25.99
CA ALA A 24 7.42 7.41 24.54
C ALA A 24 8.53 6.44 24.12
N PRO A 25 8.27 5.47 23.23
CA PRO A 25 9.29 4.59 22.72
C PRO A 25 10.36 5.42 21.99
N ALA A 26 11.62 5.08 22.23
CA ALA A 26 12.76 5.73 21.60
C ALA A 26 12.66 5.53 20.09
N PRO A 27 12.97 6.56 19.25
CA PRO A 27 13.01 6.40 17.81
C PRO A 27 14.01 5.30 17.45
N ALA A 28 13.60 4.42 16.51
CA ALA A 28 14.46 3.39 15.97
C ALA A 28 15.75 4.04 15.39
N PRO A 29 16.92 3.40 15.51
CA PRO A 29 18.17 3.97 15.00
C PRO A 29 18.03 4.20 13.49
N ALA A 30 18.28 5.44 13.05
CA ALA A 30 18.26 5.82 11.64
C ALA A 30 19.22 4.89 10.87
N ARG A 31 18.67 4.09 9.94
CA ARG A 31 19.45 3.29 9.03
C ARG A 31 20.30 4.22 8.16
N LYS A 32 21.61 3.94 8.06
CA LYS A 32 22.49 4.64 7.12
C LYS A 32 22.06 4.25 5.71
N GLU A 33 21.48 5.19 4.95
CA GLU A 33 21.26 4.98 3.53
C GLU A 33 22.60 4.77 2.81
N PRO A 34 22.66 3.86 1.80
CA PRO A 34 23.86 3.72 0.99
C PRO A 34 24.18 5.03 0.29
N SER A 35 25.46 5.38 0.24
CA SER A 35 25.93 6.58 -0.46
C SER A 35 25.53 6.54 -1.95
N PRO A 36 25.15 7.66 -2.58
CA PRO A 36 24.75 7.70 -3.99
C PRO A 36 25.75 7.04 -4.96
N SER A 37 27.02 7.03 -4.62
CA SER A 37 28.08 6.40 -5.40
C SER A 37 28.09 4.87 -5.35
N THR A 38 27.31 4.24 -4.47
CA THR A 38 27.22 2.78 -4.29
C THR A 38 25.88 2.19 -4.74
N VAL A 39 24.95 3.01 -5.23
CA VAL A 39 23.67 2.51 -5.72
C VAL A 39 23.85 1.79 -7.05
N THR A 40 23.53 0.50 -7.08
CA THR A 40 23.66 -0.37 -8.26
C THR A 40 22.33 -0.55 -9.02
N GLY A 41 21.21 -0.36 -8.35
CA GLY A 41 19.85 -0.44 -8.91
C GLY A 41 18.82 0.04 -7.91
N ARG A 42 17.59 0.32 -8.40
CA ARG A 42 16.46 0.79 -7.60
C ARG A 42 15.30 -0.17 -7.71
N LEU A 43 14.71 -0.55 -6.57
CA LEU A 43 13.46 -1.32 -6.50
C LEU A 43 12.34 -0.45 -5.95
N ALA A 44 11.26 -0.31 -6.72
CA ALA A 44 9.99 0.20 -6.23
C ALA A 44 9.07 -0.98 -5.91
N VAL A 45 8.75 -1.15 -4.62
CA VAL A 45 7.97 -2.30 -4.14
C VAL A 45 6.58 -1.85 -3.73
N VAL A 46 5.57 -2.52 -4.27
CA VAL A 46 4.17 -2.34 -3.90
C VAL A 46 3.65 -3.61 -3.24
N ILE A 47 2.92 -3.44 -2.15
CA ILE A 47 2.33 -4.52 -1.37
C ILE A 47 0.82 -4.49 -1.56
N ASP A 48 0.31 -5.41 -2.36
CA ASP A 48 -1.11 -5.54 -2.69
C ASP A 48 -1.92 -6.29 -1.62
N ASP A 49 -3.24 -6.28 -1.74
CA ASP A 49 -4.21 -6.99 -0.89
C ASP A 49 -4.22 -6.58 0.59
N ALA A 50 -3.72 -5.41 0.97
CA ALA A 50 -3.79 -4.93 2.34
C ALA A 50 -5.23 -4.61 2.79
N GLY A 51 -5.47 -4.63 4.09
CA GLY A 51 -6.78 -4.37 4.69
C GLY A 51 -7.56 -5.61 5.12
N ARG A 52 -7.05 -6.81 4.85
CA ARG A 52 -7.63 -8.08 5.29
C ARG A 52 -7.01 -8.57 6.60
N ASP A 53 -5.71 -8.41 6.73
CA ASP A 53 -4.91 -8.85 7.87
C ASP A 53 -3.85 -7.80 8.19
N LEU A 54 -3.76 -7.37 9.44
CA LEU A 54 -2.79 -6.38 9.90
C LEU A 54 -1.45 -7.00 10.28
N ALA A 55 -1.42 -8.27 10.69
CA ALA A 55 -0.19 -8.90 11.18
C ALA A 55 0.91 -8.96 10.10
N SER A 56 0.54 -9.27 8.86
CA SER A 56 1.48 -9.25 7.74
C SER A 56 1.97 -7.82 7.42
N GLN A 57 1.09 -6.82 7.53
CA GLN A 57 1.43 -5.42 7.34
C GLN A 57 2.45 -4.94 8.38
N GLU A 58 2.28 -5.28 9.66
CA GLU A 58 3.22 -4.94 10.73
C GLU A 58 4.64 -5.48 10.46
N VAL A 59 4.75 -6.65 9.84
CA VAL A 59 6.06 -7.18 9.42
C VAL A 59 6.71 -6.26 8.39
N TYR A 60 5.97 -5.81 7.36
CA TYR A 60 6.49 -4.87 6.35
C TYR A 60 6.89 -3.52 6.98
N GLU A 61 6.06 -2.98 7.87
CA GLU A 61 6.36 -1.74 8.61
C GLU A 61 7.68 -1.85 9.38
N SER A 62 7.95 -3.02 9.98
CA SER A 62 9.17 -3.28 10.76
C SER A 62 10.45 -3.39 9.92
N ILE A 63 10.35 -3.65 8.61
CA ILE A 63 11.52 -3.78 7.72
C ILE A 63 12.22 -2.42 7.54
N GLY A 64 11.45 -1.32 7.52
CA GLY A 64 11.99 0.04 7.56
C GLY A 64 12.65 0.51 6.26
N VAL A 65 12.22 0.01 5.10
CA VAL A 65 12.58 0.52 3.77
C VAL A 65 11.33 1.07 3.06
N PRO A 66 11.51 1.93 2.03
CA PRO A 66 10.38 2.42 1.25
C PRO A 66 9.57 1.30 0.60
N PHE A 67 8.32 1.13 1.07
CA PHE A 67 7.28 0.31 0.44
C PHE A 67 6.05 1.17 0.18
N THR A 68 5.28 0.86 -0.86
CA THR A 68 3.97 1.44 -1.11
C THR A 68 2.91 0.41 -0.80
N LEU A 69 1.93 0.75 0.04
CA LEU A 69 0.83 -0.16 0.40
C LEU A 69 -0.39 0.08 -0.48
N ALA A 70 -0.88 -0.97 -1.12
CA ALA A 70 -2.12 -0.95 -1.89
C ALA A 70 -3.24 -1.61 -1.07
N VAL A 71 -4.20 -0.78 -0.63
CA VAL A 71 -5.24 -1.17 0.31
C VAL A 71 -6.53 -1.49 -0.43
N MET A 72 -7.07 -2.69 -0.20
CA MET A 72 -8.37 -3.12 -0.71
C MET A 72 -9.49 -2.33 -0.05
N PRO A 73 -10.48 -1.83 -0.83
CA PRO A 73 -11.70 -1.29 -0.26
C PRO A 73 -12.60 -2.42 0.29
N ASN A 74 -13.53 -2.08 1.16
CA ASN A 74 -14.55 -2.99 1.71
C ASN A 74 -14.00 -4.21 2.46
N GLN A 75 -12.79 -4.14 2.99
CA GLN A 75 -12.22 -5.14 3.88
C GLN A 75 -12.42 -4.72 5.34
N VAL A 76 -12.27 -5.69 6.26
CA VAL A 76 -12.49 -5.48 7.70
C VAL A 76 -11.56 -4.41 8.30
N HIS A 77 -10.35 -4.29 7.77
CA HIS A 77 -9.32 -3.35 8.24
C HIS A 77 -8.92 -2.29 7.20
N THR A 78 -9.73 -2.04 6.16
CA THR A 78 -9.40 -1.09 5.09
C THR A 78 -8.89 0.26 5.65
N ARG A 79 -9.66 0.91 6.52
CA ARG A 79 -9.30 2.22 7.08
C ARG A 79 -8.12 2.16 8.04
N GLU A 80 -8.07 1.12 8.87
CA GLU A 80 -7.01 0.94 9.86
C GLU A 80 -5.66 0.69 9.17
N ALA A 81 -5.63 -0.17 8.15
CA ALA A 81 -4.45 -0.46 7.35
C ALA A 81 -3.90 0.79 6.67
N ALA A 82 -4.76 1.57 6.02
CA ALA A 82 -4.36 2.81 5.34
C ALA A 82 -3.82 3.85 6.34
N ALA A 83 -4.55 4.10 7.43
CA ALA A 83 -4.17 5.09 8.42
C ALA A 83 -2.87 4.72 9.16
N SER A 84 -2.68 3.45 9.53
CA SER A 84 -1.44 2.98 10.17
C SER A 84 -0.23 3.20 9.26
N TRP A 85 -0.34 2.78 8.01
CA TRP A 85 0.77 2.92 7.04
C TRP A 85 1.13 4.37 6.77
N ALA A 86 0.12 5.23 6.56
CA ALA A 86 0.32 6.66 6.36
C ALA A 86 0.93 7.35 7.60
N ALA A 87 0.59 6.90 8.81
CA ALA A 87 1.18 7.42 10.04
C ALA A 87 2.69 7.16 10.16
N HIS A 88 3.22 6.15 9.47
CA HIS A 88 4.66 5.91 9.32
C HIS A 88 5.31 6.76 8.20
N GLY A 89 4.56 7.66 7.55
CA GLY A 89 5.05 8.51 6.48
C GLY A 89 5.24 7.79 5.13
N MET A 90 4.65 6.61 4.99
CA MET A 90 4.75 5.81 3.77
C MET A 90 3.50 6.00 2.87
N PRO A 91 3.66 6.01 1.54
CA PRO A 91 2.54 6.21 0.62
C PRO A 91 1.56 5.03 0.64
N VAL A 92 0.27 5.38 0.57
CA VAL A 92 -0.86 4.47 0.41
C VAL A 92 -1.46 4.69 -0.96
N ILE A 93 -1.88 3.61 -1.61
CA ILE A 93 -2.71 3.64 -2.82
C ILE A 93 -3.95 2.77 -2.64
N LEU A 94 -5.01 3.06 -3.38
CA LEU A 94 -6.19 2.21 -3.41
C LEU A 94 -5.93 1.01 -4.33
N HIS A 95 -6.14 -0.21 -3.84
CA HIS A 95 -6.14 -1.43 -4.63
C HIS A 95 -7.56 -1.72 -5.14
N GLN A 96 -7.89 -1.15 -6.30
CA GLN A 96 -9.26 -1.17 -6.82
C GLN A 96 -9.60 -2.50 -7.50
N PRO A 97 -10.62 -3.24 -7.04
CA PRO A 97 -11.11 -4.42 -7.73
C PRO A 97 -11.67 -4.09 -9.11
N MET A 98 -11.18 -4.78 -10.14
CA MET A 98 -11.58 -4.64 -11.53
C MET A 98 -11.81 -6.00 -12.18
N GLU A 99 -12.68 -6.06 -13.19
CA GLU A 99 -13.12 -7.29 -13.83
C GLU A 99 -11.96 -8.08 -14.45
N SER A 100 -11.91 -9.38 -14.12
CA SER A 100 -10.98 -10.33 -14.72
C SER A 100 -11.62 -11.09 -15.90
N VAL A 101 -10.79 -11.56 -16.83
CA VAL A 101 -11.25 -12.41 -17.95
C VAL A 101 -11.90 -13.69 -17.44
N SER A 102 -11.37 -14.30 -16.38
CA SER A 102 -11.92 -15.53 -15.83
C SER A 102 -13.28 -15.35 -15.14
N GLY A 103 -13.58 -14.14 -14.65
CA GLY A 103 -14.77 -13.84 -13.88
C GLY A 103 -14.86 -14.54 -12.53
N SER A 104 -13.81 -15.28 -12.12
CA SER A 104 -13.80 -16.04 -10.87
C SER A 104 -13.09 -15.31 -9.74
N GLY A 105 -13.56 -15.50 -8.51
CA GLY A 105 -12.94 -14.93 -7.32
C GLY A 105 -12.94 -13.40 -7.27
N MET A 106 -13.86 -12.76 -7.99
CA MET A 106 -14.00 -11.30 -7.96
C MET A 106 -14.63 -10.83 -6.66
N GLU A 107 -14.20 -9.66 -6.19
CA GLU A 107 -14.78 -8.98 -5.04
C GLU A 107 -16.20 -8.47 -5.34
N ALA A 108 -17.05 -8.34 -4.31
CA ALA A 108 -18.43 -7.90 -4.47
C ALA A 108 -18.57 -6.48 -5.07
N LYS A 109 -17.56 -5.63 -4.87
CA LYS A 109 -17.47 -4.23 -5.35
C LYS A 109 -16.40 -4.09 -6.43
N THR A 110 -16.52 -4.88 -7.49
CA THR A 110 -15.60 -4.89 -8.64
C THR A 110 -16.14 -3.98 -9.74
N ILE A 111 -15.30 -3.15 -10.35
CA ILE A 111 -15.63 -2.39 -11.57
C ILE A 111 -15.75 -3.40 -12.72
N LEU A 112 -16.95 -3.47 -13.31
CA LEU A 112 -17.27 -4.36 -14.43
C LEU A 112 -17.34 -3.58 -15.74
N THR A 113 -16.94 -4.20 -16.84
CA THR A 113 -17.05 -3.62 -18.19
C THR A 113 -18.49 -3.41 -18.65
N SER A 114 -19.46 -4.07 -17.99
CA SER A 114 -20.89 -3.86 -18.23
C SER A 114 -21.51 -2.64 -17.52
N MET A 115 -20.78 -2.01 -16.60
CA MET A 115 -21.23 -0.83 -15.89
C MET A 115 -21.26 0.39 -16.82
N SER A 116 -22.23 1.29 -16.56
CA SER A 116 -22.24 2.62 -17.16
C SER A 116 -21.11 3.49 -16.60
N ASP A 117 -20.76 4.53 -17.33
CA ASP A 117 -19.72 5.50 -16.93
C ASP A 117 -20.00 6.10 -15.55
N SER A 118 -21.25 6.41 -15.24
CA SER A 118 -21.66 6.95 -13.94
C SER A 118 -21.53 5.92 -12.80
N GLU A 119 -21.74 4.64 -13.09
CA GLU A 119 -21.55 3.56 -12.11
C GLU A 119 -20.07 3.32 -11.81
N ILE A 120 -19.22 3.34 -12.84
CA ILE A 120 -17.76 3.22 -12.69
C ILE A 120 -17.22 4.34 -11.81
N ARG A 121 -17.54 5.61 -12.15
CA ARG A 121 -17.08 6.76 -11.39
C ARG A 121 -17.58 6.76 -9.95
N ARG A 122 -18.86 6.40 -9.72
CA ARG A 122 -19.41 6.28 -8.37
C ARG A 122 -18.70 5.20 -7.56
N MET A 123 -18.50 4.00 -8.14
CA MET A 123 -17.82 2.91 -7.45
C MET A 123 -16.38 3.28 -7.08
N LEU A 124 -15.63 3.91 -7.99
CA LEU A 124 -14.28 4.38 -7.70
C LEU A 124 -14.27 5.47 -6.61
N SER A 125 -15.21 6.41 -6.67
CA SER A 125 -15.38 7.44 -5.63
C SER A 125 -15.69 6.84 -4.26
N ASP A 126 -16.59 5.85 -4.20
CA ASP A 126 -16.95 5.15 -2.97
C ASP A 126 -15.75 4.39 -2.39
N SER A 127 -14.95 3.75 -3.24
CA SER A 127 -13.72 3.05 -2.83
C SER A 127 -12.67 4.03 -2.28
N LEU A 128 -12.41 5.13 -2.99
CA LEU A 128 -11.46 6.18 -2.57
C LEU A 128 -11.89 6.85 -1.25
N SER A 129 -13.18 6.97 -0.99
CA SER A 129 -13.69 7.53 0.28
C SER A 129 -13.30 6.68 1.50
N GLN A 130 -12.98 5.40 1.30
CA GLN A 130 -12.53 4.48 2.34
C GLN A 130 -11.03 4.54 2.59
N VAL A 131 -10.25 5.07 1.64
CA VAL A 131 -8.80 5.19 1.69
C VAL A 131 -8.41 6.64 1.37
N PRO A 132 -8.76 7.60 2.26
CA PRO A 132 -8.53 9.03 2.01
C PRO A 132 -7.04 9.41 1.94
N GLU A 133 -6.15 8.54 2.41
CA GLU A 133 -4.69 8.69 2.33
C GLU A 133 -4.13 8.35 0.95
N ALA A 134 -4.94 7.80 0.03
CA ALA A 134 -4.48 7.33 -1.25
C ALA A 134 -3.91 8.46 -2.12
N VAL A 135 -2.68 8.28 -2.60
CA VAL A 135 -2.00 9.17 -3.57
C VAL A 135 -2.09 8.64 -5.00
N GLY A 136 -2.66 7.46 -5.21
CA GLY A 136 -2.86 6.80 -6.48
C GLY A 136 -3.71 5.56 -6.32
N ILE A 137 -3.88 4.82 -7.41
CA ILE A 137 -4.54 3.51 -7.40
C ILE A 137 -3.75 2.49 -8.22
N ASN A 138 -3.99 1.20 -7.97
CA ASN A 138 -3.66 0.12 -8.89
C ASN A 138 -4.86 -0.86 -9.00
N ASN A 139 -4.83 -1.74 -10.00
CA ASN A 139 -5.92 -2.69 -10.21
C ASN A 139 -5.68 -4.00 -9.46
N HIS A 140 -6.67 -4.40 -8.63
CA HIS A 140 -6.82 -5.78 -8.16
C HIS A 140 -7.49 -6.60 -9.26
N GLN A 141 -6.85 -7.71 -9.70
CA GLN A 141 -7.24 -8.41 -10.92
C GLN A 141 -7.27 -7.46 -12.13
N GLY A 142 -8.39 -7.32 -12.81
CA GLY A 142 -8.58 -6.33 -13.87
C GLY A 142 -8.10 -6.76 -15.25
N SER A 143 -7.77 -8.04 -15.47
CA SER A 143 -7.25 -8.52 -16.76
C SER A 143 -8.21 -8.32 -17.95
N LYS A 144 -9.52 -8.07 -17.68
CA LYS A 144 -10.50 -7.67 -18.68
C LYS A 144 -10.73 -6.15 -18.68
N ALA A 145 -10.94 -5.55 -17.51
CA ALA A 145 -11.27 -4.15 -17.40
C ALA A 145 -10.17 -3.23 -17.93
N THR A 146 -8.89 -3.57 -17.70
CA THR A 146 -7.74 -2.79 -18.19
C THR A 146 -7.56 -2.84 -19.72
N THR A 147 -8.24 -3.76 -20.41
CA THR A 147 -8.26 -3.84 -21.89
C THR A 147 -9.47 -3.15 -22.51
N ASP A 148 -10.36 -2.57 -21.70
CA ASP A 148 -11.53 -1.83 -22.16
C ASP A 148 -11.25 -0.33 -22.11
N LYS A 149 -11.12 0.31 -23.28
CA LYS A 149 -10.79 1.73 -23.38
C LYS A 149 -11.79 2.61 -22.62
N ARG A 150 -13.09 2.36 -22.77
CA ARG A 150 -14.13 3.17 -22.09
C ARG A 150 -14.00 3.11 -20.56
N VAL A 151 -13.76 1.92 -20.02
CA VAL A 151 -13.56 1.74 -18.58
C VAL A 151 -12.32 2.51 -18.12
N MET A 152 -11.22 2.39 -18.87
CA MET A 152 -9.98 3.07 -18.50
C MET A 152 -10.08 4.59 -18.67
N ASP A 153 -10.80 5.08 -19.67
CA ASP A 153 -11.08 6.52 -19.83
C ASP A 153 -11.86 7.06 -18.62
N ASP A 154 -12.89 6.36 -18.15
CA ASP A 154 -13.64 6.77 -16.96
C ASP A 154 -12.79 6.75 -15.68
N VAL A 155 -11.97 5.73 -15.51
CA VAL A 155 -11.03 5.64 -14.38
C VAL A 155 -10.03 6.79 -14.43
N MET A 156 -9.36 7.01 -15.56
CA MET A 156 -8.35 8.05 -15.70
C MET A 156 -8.93 9.46 -15.57
N ASN A 157 -10.13 9.69 -16.08
CA ASN A 157 -10.83 10.95 -15.89
C ASN A 157 -11.05 11.27 -14.40
N GLU A 158 -11.50 10.29 -13.62
CA GLU A 158 -11.70 10.46 -12.17
C GLU A 158 -10.36 10.70 -11.44
N LEU A 159 -9.29 9.98 -11.83
CA LEU A 159 -7.96 10.17 -11.25
C LEU A 159 -7.36 11.55 -11.57
N HIS A 160 -7.53 12.01 -12.80
CA HIS A 160 -7.10 13.35 -13.21
C HIS A 160 -7.73 14.44 -12.32
N HIS A 161 -9.05 14.39 -12.10
CA HIS A 161 -9.76 15.37 -11.27
C HIS A 161 -9.31 15.35 -9.81
N ARG A 162 -8.77 14.23 -9.33
CA ARG A 162 -8.30 14.06 -7.95
C ARG A 162 -6.79 14.24 -7.79
N GLY A 163 -6.05 14.39 -8.88
CA GLY A 163 -4.59 14.47 -8.85
C GLY A 163 -3.91 13.17 -8.41
N LEU A 164 -4.51 12.02 -8.74
CA LEU A 164 -4.02 10.69 -8.38
C LEU A 164 -3.30 10.03 -9.55
N PHE A 165 -2.32 9.16 -9.28
CA PHE A 165 -1.65 8.36 -10.30
C PHE A 165 -2.30 6.99 -10.49
N PHE A 166 -1.98 6.32 -11.60
CA PHE A 166 -2.35 4.93 -11.87
C PHE A 166 -1.10 4.05 -12.00
N LEU A 167 -1.06 2.96 -11.23
CA LEU A 167 -0.10 1.88 -11.41
C LEU A 167 -0.82 0.68 -12.02
N ASP A 168 -0.52 0.34 -13.27
CA ASP A 168 -1.03 -0.88 -13.88
C ASP A 168 -0.34 -2.10 -13.26
N SER A 169 -1.11 -2.96 -12.60
CA SER A 169 -0.60 -4.19 -11.99
C SER A 169 -0.13 -5.22 -13.03
N ALA A 170 -0.36 -4.98 -14.32
CA ALA A 170 0.05 -5.82 -15.44
C ALA A 170 -0.53 -7.26 -15.39
N THR A 171 -1.82 -7.38 -15.04
CA THR A 171 -2.54 -8.65 -15.01
C THR A 171 -2.91 -9.18 -16.41
N ASN A 172 -2.71 -8.37 -17.45
CA ASN A 172 -2.80 -8.73 -18.86
C ASN A 172 -1.57 -8.17 -19.60
N SER A 173 -1.14 -8.84 -20.67
CA SER A 173 -0.05 -8.37 -21.52
C SER A 173 -0.42 -7.12 -22.33
N TYR A 174 -1.71 -6.99 -22.70
CA TYR A 174 -2.31 -5.83 -23.34
C TYR A 174 -3.07 -4.99 -22.32
N THR A 175 -3.02 -3.66 -22.48
CA THR A 175 -3.74 -2.70 -21.64
C THR A 175 -4.12 -1.48 -22.48
N GLU A 176 -5.24 -0.83 -22.14
CA GLU A 176 -5.63 0.51 -22.60
C GLU A 176 -5.26 1.59 -21.56
N ALA A 177 -4.75 1.17 -20.41
CA ALA A 177 -4.49 2.08 -19.29
C ALA A 177 -3.41 3.13 -19.61
N ASP A 178 -2.36 2.77 -20.32
CA ASP A 178 -1.27 3.68 -20.69
C ASP A 178 -1.75 4.76 -21.67
N GLY A 179 -2.52 4.36 -22.69
CA GLY A 179 -3.13 5.29 -23.64
C GLY A 179 -4.11 6.25 -22.98
N ALA A 180 -5.00 5.74 -22.13
CA ALA A 180 -5.95 6.55 -21.37
C ALA A 180 -5.24 7.49 -20.38
N ALA A 181 -4.21 7.02 -19.67
CA ALA A 181 -3.42 7.86 -18.78
C ALA A 181 -2.76 9.03 -19.51
N ALA A 182 -2.19 8.77 -20.69
CA ALA A 182 -1.60 9.82 -21.54
C ALA A 182 -2.66 10.83 -22.03
N GLU A 183 -3.85 10.35 -22.42
CA GLU A 183 -4.95 11.20 -22.90
C GLU A 183 -5.47 12.14 -21.80
N TYR A 184 -5.62 11.63 -20.58
CA TYR A 184 -6.13 12.41 -19.43
C TYR A 184 -5.03 13.11 -18.59
N GLY A 185 -3.76 12.94 -18.92
CA GLY A 185 -2.65 13.53 -18.18
C GLY A 185 -2.48 12.96 -16.76
N VAL A 186 -2.76 11.67 -16.58
CA VAL A 186 -2.59 10.94 -15.32
C VAL A 186 -1.18 10.36 -15.27
N PRO A 187 -0.40 10.59 -14.20
CA PRO A 187 0.88 9.92 -14.04
C PRO A 187 0.69 8.41 -14.01
N TYR A 188 1.52 7.70 -14.77
CA TYR A 188 1.36 6.25 -15.02
C TYR A 188 2.67 5.50 -14.89
N ALA A 189 2.59 4.33 -14.29
CA ALA A 189 3.64 3.32 -14.35
C ALA A 189 3.01 1.93 -14.47
N ARG A 190 3.83 0.93 -14.77
CA ARG A 190 3.41 -0.45 -14.91
C ARG A 190 4.31 -1.37 -14.11
N ASN A 191 3.72 -2.40 -13.48
CA ASN A 191 4.43 -3.45 -12.79
C ASN A 191 5.30 -4.28 -13.76
N ASP A 192 6.53 -4.55 -13.36
CA ASP A 192 7.45 -5.38 -14.13
C ASP A 192 7.38 -6.86 -13.73
N LEU A 193 7.11 -7.15 -12.44
CA LEU A 193 7.16 -8.51 -11.92
C LEU A 193 6.32 -8.71 -10.66
N PHE A 194 5.51 -9.78 -10.62
CA PHE A 194 4.97 -10.33 -9.38
C PHE A 194 5.98 -11.27 -8.74
N VAL A 195 6.25 -11.11 -7.43
CA VAL A 195 7.29 -11.89 -6.75
C VAL A 195 6.76 -13.12 -6.02
N ASP A 196 5.45 -13.24 -5.81
CA ASP A 196 4.84 -14.23 -4.92
C ASP A 196 3.67 -15.00 -5.55
N ASN A 197 3.80 -15.38 -6.82
CA ASN A 197 2.90 -16.34 -7.47
C ASN A 197 2.92 -17.74 -6.79
N SER A 198 3.95 -18.02 -6.02
CA SER A 198 4.09 -19.16 -5.13
C SER A 198 4.02 -18.70 -3.67
N SER A 199 3.52 -19.53 -2.76
CA SER A 199 3.57 -19.32 -1.31
C SER A 199 4.86 -19.82 -0.65
N ASP A 200 5.76 -20.45 -1.41
CA ASP A 200 7.05 -20.90 -0.92
C ASP A 200 8.03 -19.74 -0.73
N VAL A 201 8.54 -19.56 0.49
CA VAL A 201 9.45 -18.45 0.83
C VAL A 201 10.71 -18.45 -0.03
N SER A 202 11.25 -19.64 -0.35
CA SER A 202 12.48 -19.74 -1.17
C SER A 202 12.20 -19.34 -2.61
N ALA A 203 11.03 -19.70 -3.16
CA ALA A 203 10.60 -19.28 -4.49
C ALA A 203 10.40 -17.75 -4.55
N ILE A 204 9.75 -17.15 -3.53
CA ILE A 204 9.56 -15.70 -3.44
C ILE A 204 10.92 -14.99 -3.37
N LYS A 205 11.84 -15.48 -2.53
CA LYS A 205 13.21 -14.93 -2.43
C LYS A 205 13.94 -14.98 -3.76
N ALA A 206 13.80 -16.06 -4.52
CA ALA A 206 14.40 -16.19 -5.85
C ALA A 206 13.82 -15.14 -6.84
N MET A 207 12.52 -14.84 -6.76
CA MET A 207 11.89 -13.81 -7.58
C MET A 207 12.32 -12.40 -7.16
N ILE A 208 12.44 -12.12 -5.86
CA ILE A 208 12.99 -10.85 -5.35
C ILE A 208 14.44 -10.67 -5.82
N ARG A 209 15.27 -11.72 -5.77
CA ARG A 209 16.64 -11.71 -6.30
C ARG A 209 16.67 -11.40 -7.78
N LYS A 210 15.84 -12.05 -8.58
CA LYS A 210 15.69 -11.79 -10.01
C LYS A 210 15.32 -10.32 -10.28
N ALA A 211 14.40 -9.76 -9.51
CA ALA A 211 14.02 -8.36 -9.63
C ALA A 211 15.19 -7.42 -9.32
N ALA A 212 16.01 -7.73 -8.31
CA ALA A 212 17.19 -6.95 -7.97
C ALA A 212 18.24 -6.96 -9.10
N GLU A 213 18.47 -8.11 -9.74
CA GLU A 213 19.36 -8.20 -10.91
C GLU A 213 18.82 -7.37 -12.08
N ARG A 214 17.51 -7.43 -12.33
CA ARG A 214 16.86 -6.58 -13.35
C ARG A 214 16.97 -5.09 -13.02
N ALA A 215 16.85 -4.72 -11.75
CA ALA A 215 17.05 -3.34 -11.31
C ALA A 215 18.47 -2.85 -11.58
N LYS A 216 19.48 -3.71 -11.40
CA LYS A 216 20.89 -3.39 -11.76
C LYS A 216 21.06 -3.20 -13.26
N GLU A 217 20.39 -4.02 -14.08
CA GLU A 217 20.47 -3.95 -15.54
C GLU A 217 19.76 -2.70 -16.12
N HIS A 218 18.58 -2.36 -15.57
CA HIS A 218 17.71 -1.32 -16.11
C HIS A 218 17.71 -0.01 -15.32
N GLY A 219 18.42 0.02 -14.18
CA GLY A 219 18.47 1.17 -13.28
C GLY A 219 17.30 1.22 -12.27
N THR A 220 16.10 0.90 -12.69
CA THR A 220 14.89 0.84 -11.83
C THR A 220 13.98 -0.29 -12.26
N TYR A 221 13.33 -0.96 -11.30
CA TYR A 221 12.40 -2.06 -11.53
C TYR A 221 11.24 -1.98 -10.54
N ILE A 222 10.01 -2.15 -11.01
CA ILE A 222 8.80 -2.08 -10.19
C ILE A 222 8.32 -3.51 -9.93
N ILE A 223 8.10 -3.86 -8.66
CA ILE A 223 7.64 -5.19 -8.30
C ILE A 223 6.42 -5.13 -7.38
N ILE A 224 5.55 -6.12 -7.52
CA ILE A 224 4.40 -6.33 -6.65
C ILE A 224 4.56 -7.64 -5.90
N GLY A 225 4.37 -7.58 -4.58
CA GLY A 225 4.09 -8.70 -3.70
C GLY A 225 2.79 -8.43 -2.95
N HIS A 226 2.27 -9.44 -2.24
CA HIS A 226 1.00 -9.30 -1.53
C HIS A 226 1.21 -9.24 -0.01
N CYS A 227 0.24 -8.66 0.69
CA CYS A 227 0.23 -8.57 2.15
C CYS A 227 -0.08 -9.95 2.76
N ARG A 228 0.91 -10.84 2.71
CA ARG A 228 0.83 -12.25 3.14
C ARG A 228 2.05 -12.62 3.99
N PRO A 229 1.91 -13.54 4.97
CA PRO A 229 3.02 -13.89 5.88
C PRO A 229 4.29 -14.34 5.18
N HIS A 230 4.18 -15.21 4.17
CA HIS A 230 5.33 -15.77 3.45
C HIS A 230 6.06 -14.72 2.61
N THR A 231 5.31 -13.79 2.00
CA THR A 231 5.88 -12.69 1.21
C THR A 231 6.58 -11.68 2.12
N ALA A 232 5.95 -11.31 3.23
CA ALA A 232 6.55 -10.42 4.23
C ALA A 232 7.84 -11.01 4.81
N GLU A 233 7.86 -12.31 5.13
CA GLU A 233 9.05 -13.02 5.61
C GLU A 233 10.16 -13.05 4.57
N ALA A 234 9.83 -13.28 3.30
CA ALA A 234 10.82 -13.25 2.21
C ALA A 234 11.48 -11.86 2.09
N PHE A 235 10.70 -10.78 2.12
CA PHE A 235 11.24 -9.42 2.11
C PHE A 235 12.08 -9.13 3.35
N ARG A 236 11.62 -9.53 4.54
CA ARG A 236 12.38 -9.35 5.78
C ARG A 236 13.78 -9.98 5.72
N GLN A 237 13.91 -11.15 5.08
CA GLN A 237 15.19 -11.82 4.90
C GLN A 237 16.04 -11.21 3.77
N MET A 238 15.42 -10.76 2.68
CA MET A 238 16.13 -10.31 1.48
C MET A 238 16.59 -8.86 1.55
N VAL A 239 15.82 -7.96 2.18
CA VAL A 239 16.11 -6.52 2.19
C VAL A 239 17.52 -6.19 2.69
N PRO A 240 17.99 -6.70 3.85
CA PRO A 240 19.34 -6.38 4.32
C PRO A 240 20.44 -6.82 3.36
N GLN A 241 20.25 -7.94 2.67
CA GLN A 241 21.20 -8.47 1.69
C GLN A 241 21.27 -7.56 0.46
N LEU A 242 20.10 -7.16 -0.05
CA LEU A 242 20.00 -6.31 -1.24
C LEU A 242 20.54 -4.91 -0.99
N GLU A 243 20.27 -4.31 0.18
CA GLU A 243 20.87 -3.04 0.57
C GLU A 243 22.40 -3.11 0.63
N ALA A 244 22.94 -4.20 1.18
CA ALA A 244 24.40 -4.43 1.22
C ALA A 244 25.02 -4.56 -0.18
N GLU A 245 24.25 -4.99 -1.17
CA GLU A 245 24.65 -5.09 -2.58
C GLU A 245 24.43 -3.78 -3.37
N GLY A 246 23.95 -2.72 -2.72
CA GLY A 246 23.71 -1.42 -3.36
C GLY A 246 22.35 -1.26 -4.00
N ILE A 247 21.39 -2.14 -3.74
CA ILE A 247 19.98 -1.92 -4.14
C ILE A 247 19.36 -0.86 -3.24
N LYS A 248 18.85 0.20 -3.84
CA LYS A 248 18.08 1.24 -3.17
C LYS A 248 16.59 0.96 -3.33
N PHE A 249 15.87 0.84 -2.21
CA PHE A 249 14.41 0.81 -2.22
C PHE A 249 13.88 2.23 -2.38
N ILE A 250 12.84 2.40 -3.20
CA ILE A 250 12.20 3.68 -3.47
C ILE A 250 10.68 3.54 -3.47
N TYR A 251 9.97 4.62 -3.24
CA TYR A 251 8.51 4.65 -3.42
C TYR A 251 8.16 4.69 -4.90
N VAL A 252 7.12 3.95 -5.31
CA VAL A 252 6.60 4.02 -6.68
C VAL A 252 6.16 5.44 -7.05
N LEU A 253 5.66 6.22 -6.08
CA LEU A 253 5.30 7.62 -6.25
C LEU A 253 6.45 8.47 -6.82
N SER A 254 7.71 8.17 -6.49
CA SER A 254 8.87 8.89 -7.00
C SER A 254 9.13 8.70 -8.51
N LEU A 255 8.42 7.76 -9.13
CA LEU A 255 8.49 7.48 -10.58
C LEU A 255 7.35 8.14 -11.36
N MET A 256 6.40 8.80 -10.67
CA MET A 256 5.18 9.40 -11.21
C MET A 256 5.37 10.89 -11.52
N ASN A 257 6.39 11.23 -12.30
CA ASN A 257 6.69 12.62 -12.70
C ASN A 257 6.10 12.94 -14.08
#